data_156d1052bcb29e123c0892d2fb9b389a
#
_entry.id   156d1052bcb29e123c0892d2fb9b389a
#
_cell.length_a   1.000
_cell.length_b   1.000
_cell.length_c   1.000
_cell.angle_alpha   90.00
_cell.angle_beta   90.00
_cell.angle_gamma   90.00
#
_symmetry.space_group_name_H-M   'P 1'
#
loop_
_entity.id
_entity.type
_entity.pdbx_description
1 polymer ?
#
loop_
_entity_poly.entity_id
_entity_poly.type
_entity_poly.pdbx_seq_one_letter_code
_entity_poly.pdbx_strand_id
1 'polypeptide(L)'
;MIVVAIIGVLGAIAYPSYTSYVQRGHRADARAGLLQAQQWLERASTATGVYPTELPDALTWANDKSKRYTIGFAANNTEMAFSLTATPKSPGPQASDQCGTYTLTHTGIRGAAGKKQGDSSYNASCWDK
;
A
#
# COMPACT_ATOMS: atom_id res chain seq x y z
N MET A 1 -7.36 -32.60 -30.10
CA MET A 1 -5.95 -32.17 -29.99
C MET A 1 -5.76 -30.67 -30.24
N ILE A 2 -6.38 -30.13 -31.30
CA ILE A 2 -6.29 -28.67 -31.60
C ILE A 2 -6.90 -27.82 -30.48
N VAL A 3 -8.01 -28.26 -29.90
CA VAL A 3 -8.69 -27.54 -28.79
C VAL A 3 -7.78 -27.41 -27.57
N VAL A 4 -7.04 -28.48 -27.23
CA VAL A 4 -6.12 -28.50 -26.10
C VAL A 4 -4.96 -27.48 -26.33
N ALA A 5 -4.45 -27.40 -27.56
CA ALA A 5 -3.39 -26.46 -27.93
C ALA A 5 -3.87 -25.01 -27.81
N ILE A 6 -5.09 -24.72 -28.21
CA ILE A 6 -5.68 -23.38 -28.11
C ILE A 6 -5.87 -22.99 -26.64
N ILE A 7 -6.35 -23.88 -25.79
CA ILE A 7 -6.52 -23.62 -24.36
C ILE A 7 -5.16 -23.37 -23.72
N GLY A 8 -4.13 -24.13 -24.07
CA GLY A 8 -2.78 -23.93 -23.57
C GLY A 8 -2.21 -22.57 -23.90
N VAL A 9 -2.39 -22.10 -25.14
CA VAL A 9 -1.93 -20.79 -25.56
C VAL A 9 -2.67 -19.65 -24.84
N LEU A 10 -3.99 -19.75 -24.74
CA LEU A 10 -4.81 -18.76 -24.04
C LEU A 10 -4.45 -18.70 -22.54
N GLY A 11 -4.24 -19.85 -21.89
CA GLY A 11 -3.84 -19.92 -20.50
C GLY A 11 -2.48 -19.29 -20.26
N ALA A 12 -1.52 -19.47 -21.17
CA ALA A 12 -0.19 -18.89 -21.06
C ALA A 12 -0.23 -17.35 -21.15
N ILE A 13 -1.13 -16.78 -21.94
CA ILE A 13 -1.29 -15.33 -22.07
C ILE A 13 -2.08 -14.76 -20.89
N ALA A 14 -3.13 -15.44 -20.43
CA ALA A 14 -4.01 -14.94 -19.38
C ALA A 14 -3.35 -14.93 -18.00
N TYR A 15 -2.47 -15.88 -17.71
CA TYR A 15 -1.88 -16.03 -16.39
C TYR A 15 -1.03 -14.82 -15.95
N PRO A 16 -0.08 -14.29 -16.76
CA PRO A 16 0.68 -13.11 -16.39
C PRO A 16 -0.21 -11.87 -16.21
N SER A 17 -1.22 -11.69 -17.05
CA SER A 17 -2.17 -10.57 -16.94
C SER A 17 -2.98 -10.65 -15.65
N TYR A 18 -3.41 -11.85 -15.27
CA TYR A 18 -4.15 -12.06 -14.04
C TYR A 18 -3.30 -11.73 -12.80
N THR A 19 -2.05 -12.17 -12.77
CA THR A 19 -1.13 -11.88 -11.68
C THR A 19 -0.93 -10.37 -11.52
N SER A 20 -0.73 -9.65 -12.60
CA SER A 20 -0.58 -8.21 -12.61
C SER A 20 -1.84 -7.50 -12.11
N TYR A 21 -3.01 -7.99 -12.51
CA TYR A 21 -4.31 -7.46 -12.05
C TYR A 21 -4.47 -7.63 -10.54
N VAL A 22 -4.13 -8.80 -10.00
CA VAL A 22 -4.21 -9.09 -8.56
C VAL A 22 -3.26 -8.19 -7.77
N GLN A 23 -2.03 -7.98 -8.28
CA GLN A 23 -1.07 -7.09 -7.64
C GLN A 23 -1.59 -5.65 -7.56
N ARG A 24 -2.23 -5.17 -8.64
CA ARG A 24 -2.84 -3.84 -8.64
C ARG A 24 -3.96 -3.72 -7.62
N GLY A 25 -4.77 -4.78 -7.45
CA GLY A 25 -5.80 -4.83 -6.43
C GLY A 25 -5.24 -4.67 -5.03
N HIS A 26 -4.15 -5.35 -4.72
CA HIS A 26 -3.50 -5.25 -3.41
C HIS A 26 -2.79 -3.90 -3.22
N ARG A 27 -2.27 -3.30 -4.28
CA ARG A 27 -1.75 -1.93 -4.22
C ARG A 27 -2.87 -0.93 -3.87
N ALA A 28 -4.03 -1.09 -4.48
CA ALA A 28 -5.20 -0.25 -4.17
C ALA A 28 -5.63 -0.43 -2.72
N ASP A 29 -5.60 -1.64 -2.18
CA ASP A 29 -5.85 -1.90 -0.77
C ASP A 29 -4.87 -1.13 0.12
N ALA A 30 -3.59 -1.15 -0.20
CA ALA A 30 -2.57 -0.44 0.57
C ALA A 30 -2.83 1.07 0.60
N ARG A 31 -3.15 1.65 -0.56
CA ARG A 31 -3.48 3.07 -0.65
C ARG A 31 -4.72 3.42 0.16
N ALA A 32 -5.77 2.61 0.05
CA ALA A 32 -7.00 2.81 0.81
C ALA A 32 -6.75 2.68 2.32
N GLY A 33 -5.91 1.73 2.72
CA GLY A 33 -5.54 1.55 4.12
C GLY A 33 -4.78 2.72 4.70
N LEU A 34 -3.88 3.30 3.91
CA LEU A 34 -3.16 4.52 4.32
C LEU A 34 -4.12 5.70 4.50
N LEU A 35 -5.06 5.88 3.57
CA LEU A 35 -6.06 6.94 3.67
C LEU A 35 -6.98 6.72 4.85
N GLN A 36 -7.37 5.48 5.12
CA GLN A 36 -8.20 5.15 6.28
C GLN A 36 -7.48 5.46 7.59
N ALA A 37 -6.20 5.10 7.70
CA ALA A 37 -5.39 5.40 8.87
C ALA A 37 -5.22 6.91 9.05
N GLN A 38 -4.99 7.65 7.96
CA GLN A 38 -4.90 9.11 7.98
C GLN A 38 -6.18 9.73 8.51
N GLN A 39 -7.34 9.31 8.01
CA GLN A 39 -8.63 9.82 8.47
C GLN A 39 -8.86 9.53 9.94
N TRP A 40 -8.47 8.35 10.40
CA TRP A 40 -8.58 8.00 11.82
C TRP A 40 -7.72 8.93 12.68
N LEU A 41 -6.47 9.19 12.25
CA LEU A 41 -5.56 10.09 12.95
C LEU A 41 -6.09 11.52 12.98
N GLU A 42 -6.63 12.00 11.86
CA GLU A 42 -7.22 13.35 11.78
C GLU A 42 -8.41 13.50 12.71
N ARG A 43 -9.29 12.49 12.79
CA ARG A 43 -10.44 12.51 13.70
C ARG A 43 -9.97 12.49 15.16
N ALA A 44 -8.98 11.67 15.48
CA ALA A 44 -8.43 11.59 16.82
C ALA A 44 -7.77 12.92 17.24
N SER A 45 -7.04 13.53 16.31
CA SER A 45 -6.43 14.84 16.52
C SER A 45 -7.47 15.94 16.76
N THR A 46 -8.57 15.90 16.05
CA THR A 46 -9.66 16.85 16.24
C THR A 46 -10.28 16.72 17.63
N ALA A 47 -10.36 15.50 18.15
CA ALA A 47 -10.94 15.25 19.48
C ALA A 47 -10.00 15.59 20.63
N THR A 48 -8.70 15.37 20.48
CA THR A 48 -7.71 15.47 21.56
C THR A 48 -6.69 16.58 21.39
N GLY A 49 -6.57 17.15 20.17
CA GLY A 49 -5.59 18.18 19.85
C GLY A 49 -4.23 17.64 19.42
N VAL A 50 -4.00 16.33 19.49
CA VAL A 50 -2.73 15.71 19.10
C VAL A 50 -2.98 14.44 18.30
N TYR A 51 -2.00 14.05 17.49
CA TYR A 51 -2.05 12.78 16.78
C TYR A 51 -1.65 11.64 17.71
N PRO A 52 -2.41 10.54 17.74
CA PRO A 52 -1.95 9.34 18.42
C PRO A 52 -0.63 8.83 17.84
N THR A 53 0.21 8.23 18.67
CA THR A 53 1.49 7.68 18.26
C THR A 53 1.43 6.18 17.96
N GLU A 54 0.26 5.57 18.10
CA GLU A 54 0.02 4.18 17.80
C GLU A 54 -1.28 4.03 17.03
N LEU A 55 -1.32 3.05 16.11
CA LEU A 55 -2.52 2.71 15.36
C LEU A 55 -3.22 1.52 16.02
N PRO A 56 -4.59 1.46 15.98
CA PRO A 56 -5.30 0.24 16.36
C PRO A 56 -4.86 -0.95 15.50
N ASP A 57 -4.82 -2.13 16.09
CA ASP A 57 -4.40 -3.35 15.37
C ASP A 57 -5.21 -3.59 14.10
N ALA A 58 -6.51 -3.25 14.11
CA ALA A 58 -7.37 -3.41 12.93
C ALA A 58 -6.91 -2.56 11.75
N LEU A 59 -6.23 -1.44 11.98
CA LEU A 59 -5.74 -0.56 10.93
C LEU A 59 -4.34 -0.96 10.45
N THR A 60 -3.57 -1.71 11.25
CA THR A 60 -2.21 -2.10 10.88
C THR A 60 -2.15 -3.28 9.92
N TRP A 61 -3.17 -4.14 9.91
CA TRP A 61 -3.25 -5.36 9.10
C TRP A 61 -2.14 -6.38 9.42
N ALA A 62 -1.43 -6.20 10.51
CA ALA A 62 -0.29 -7.06 10.84
C ALA A 62 -0.71 -8.54 11.00
N ASN A 63 -1.90 -8.78 11.54
CA ASN A 63 -2.41 -10.12 11.78
C ASN A 63 -3.46 -10.56 10.76
N ASP A 64 -3.71 -9.78 9.72
CA ASP A 64 -4.69 -10.08 8.69
C ASP A 64 -4.01 -10.76 7.49
N LYS A 65 -4.19 -12.06 7.38
CA LYS A 65 -3.57 -12.87 6.32
C LYS A 65 -4.12 -12.58 4.93
N SER A 66 -5.29 -11.93 4.83
CA SER A 66 -5.85 -11.54 3.53
C SER A 66 -5.17 -10.29 2.95
N LYS A 67 -4.43 -9.58 3.76
CA LYS A 67 -3.73 -8.36 3.35
C LYS A 67 -2.26 -8.65 3.05
N ARG A 68 -1.75 -8.04 1.98
CA ARG A 68 -0.36 -8.21 1.56
C ARG A 68 0.56 -7.12 2.08
N TYR A 69 0.03 -6.16 2.82
CA TYR A 69 0.78 -5.02 3.36
C TYR A 69 0.56 -4.90 4.86
N THR A 70 1.52 -4.27 5.54
CA THR A 70 1.38 -3.87 6.93
C THR A 70 1.41 -2.35 6.98
N ILE A 71 0.47 -1.75 7.69
CA ILE A 71 0.37 -0.30 7.83
C ILE A 71 0.90 0.13 9.19
N GLY A 72 1.74 1.15 9.20
CA GLY A 72 2.33 1.65 10.43
C GLY A 72 2.89 3.04 10.25
N PHE A 73 3.57 3.51 11.29
CA PHE A 73 4.25 4.79 11.25
C PHE A 73 5.68 4.62 10.77
N ALA A 74 6.17 5.61 10.02
CA ALA A 74 7.60 5.76 9.78
C ALA A 74 8.30 6.18 11.08
N ALA A 75 9.64 6.12 11.12
CA ALA A 75 10.45 6.31 12.33
C ALA A 75 10.32 7.73 12.81
N ASN A 76 9.89 8.68 12.61
CA ASN A 76 9.93 10.06 13.14
C ASN A 76 8.56 10.67 13.39
N ASN A 77 7.55 9.82 13.65
CA ASN A 77 6.21 10.32 13.97
C ASN A 77 6.20 10.97 15.35
N THR A 78 5.41 12.03 15.47
CA THR A 78 5.21 12.78 16.72
C THR A 78 3.72 13.07 16.91
N GLU A 79 3.38 13.72 18.02
CA GLU A 79 2.01 14.19 18.27
C GLU A 79 1.57 15.31 17.31
N MET A 80 2.52 15.96 16.64
CA MET A 80 2.26 17.08 15.74
C MET A 80 2.40 16.73 14.27
N ALA A 81 3.06 15.62 13.96
CA ALA A 81 3.33 15.22 12.58
C ALA A 81 3.48 13.71 12.48
N PHE A 82 3.03 13.14 11.37
CA PHE A 82 3.19 11.71 11.13
C PHE A 82 3.52 11.43 9.67
N SER A 83 4.17 10.30 9.47
CA SER A 83 4.31 9.67 8.16
C SER A 83 3.86 8.23 8.28
N LEU A 84 2.88 7.84 7.47
CA LEU A 84 2.37 6.47 7.45
C LEU A 84 3.07 5.68 6.36
N THR A 85 3.25 4.39 6.59
CA THR A 85 3.83 3.46 5.63
C THR A 85 2.91 2.28 5.43
N ALA A 86 2.82 1.81 4.18
CA ALA A 86 2.24 0.51 3.85
C ALA A 86 3.37 -0.33 3.25
N THR A 87 3.88 -1.25 4.03
CA THR A 87 5.05 -2.06 3.68
C THR A 87 4.60 -3.44 3.21
N PRO A 88 5.04 -3.90 2.02
CA PRO A 88 4.72 -5.26 1.57
C PRO A 88 5.21 -6.29 2.57
N LYS A 89 4.36 -7.26 2.90
CA LYS A 89 4.74 -8.35 3.80
C LYS A 89 5.78 -9.25 3.13
N SER A 90 6.85 -9.59 3.86
CA SER A 90 7.92 -10.45 3.37
C SER A 90 8.10 -11.64 4.33
N PRO A 91 8.17 -12.88 3.80
CA PRO A 91 8.00 -13.24 2.39
C PRO A 91 6.54 -13.10 1.94
N GLY A 92 6.32 -12.73 0.68
CA GLY A 92 4.98 -12.61 0.14
C GLY A 92 4.95 -12.17 -1.32
N PRO A 93 3.78 -12.26 -1.97
CA PRO A 93 3.66 -11.96 -3.40
C PRO A 93 3.95 -10.50 -3.77
N GLN A 94 3.84 -9.56 -2.81
CA GLN A 94 4.11 -8.15 -3.06
C GLN A 94 5.51 -7.72 -2.59
N ALA A 95 6.31 -8.63 -2.01
CA ALA A 95 7.60 -8.30 -1.42
C ALA A 95 8.59 -7.70 -2.44
N SER A 96 8.49 -8.09 -3.72
CA SER A 96 9.34 -7.58 -4.79
C SER A 96 8.59 -6.65 -5.75
N ASP A 97 7.42 -6.16 -5.37
CA ASP A 97 6.65 -5.26 -6.23
C ASP A 97 7.40 -3.94 -6.47
N GLN A 98 7.33 -3.43 -7.70
CA GLN A 98 8.05 -2.22 -8.10
C GLN A 98 7.63 -0.98 -7.32
N CYS A 99 6.40 -0.92 -6.85
CA CYS A 99 5.91 0.20 -6.04
C CYS A 99 6.39 0.15 -4.59
N GLY A 100 6.86 -1.01 -4.12
CA GLY A 100 7.46 -1.18 -2.80
C GLY A 100 6.59 -0.66 -1.67
N THR A 101 7.22 0.04 -0.73
CA THR A 101 6.53 0.63 0.41
C THR A 101 5.87 1.95 0.00
N TYR A 102 4.57 2.07 0.26
CA TYR A 102 3.83 3.32 0.09
C TYR A 102 3.99 4.19 1.33
N THR A 103 4.03 5.49 1.13
CA THR A 103 4.08 6.46 2.24
C THR A 103 3.03 7.54 2.06
N LEU A 104 2.56 8.08 3.18
CA LEU A 104 1.59 9.18 3.21
C LEU A 104 1.85 10.01 4.45
N THR A 105 2.13 11.29 4.28
CA THR A 105 2.41 12.20 5.40
C THR A 105 1.14 12.90 5.89
N HIS A 106 1.22 13.51 7.07
CA HIS A 106 0.13 14.30 7.63
C HIS A 106 -0.25 15.50 6.74
N THR A 107 0.67 15.95 5.88
CA THR A 107 0.41 17.04 4.92
C THR A 107 -0.14 16.53 3.59
N GLY A 108 -0.34 15.22 3.45
CA GLY A 108 -0.89 14.63 2.23
C GLY A 108 0.14 14.31 1.16
N ILE A 109 1.43 14.35 1.46
CA ILE A 109 2.47 13.99 0.50
C ILE A 109 2.50 12.47 0.35
N ARG A 110 2.38 12.01 -0.89
CA ARG A 110 2.34 10.60 -1.27
C ARG A 110 3.72 10.14 -1.73
N GLY A 111 4.06 8.89 -1.42
CA GLY A 111 5.31 8.31 -1.86
C GLY A 111 5.19 6.83 -2.15
N ALA A 112 6.16 6.29 -2.88
CA ALA A 112 6.28 4.87 -3.19
C ALA A 112 7.72 4.54 -3.56
N ALA A 113 8.16 3.33 -3.24
CA ALA A 113 9.49 2.83 -3.56
C ALA A 113 10.62 3.77 -3.08
N GLY A 114 10.45 4.37 -1.90
CA GLY A 114 11.45 5.28 -1.34
C GLY A 114 11.46 6.68 -1.93
N LYS A 115 10.53 7.01 -2.83
CA LYS A 115 10.43 8.31 -3.48
C LYS A 115 9.12 8.97 -3.10
N LYS A 116 9.08 10.28 -3.07
CA LYS A 116 7.88 11.07 -2.75
C LYS A 116 7.50 11.98 -3.90
N GLN A 117 6.28 12.50 -3.86
CA GLN A 117 5.82 13.50 -4.83
C GLN A 117 6.83 14.65 -4.90
N GLY A 118 7.18 15.05 -6.11
CA GLY A 118 8.18 16.07 -6.36
C GLY A 118 9.57 15.53 -6.69
N ASP A 119 9.87 14.28 -6.35
CA ASP A 119 11.14 13.66 -6.72
C ASP A 119 11.13 13.26 -8.20
N SER A 120 12.27 13.41 -8.88
CA SER A 120 12.36 13.15 -10.31
C SER A 120 12.11 11.69 -10.68
N SER A 121 12.40 10.76 -9.78
CA SER A 121 12.21 9.32 -10.00
C SER A 121 10.93 8.77 -9.36
N TYR A 122 10.06 9.65 -8.84
CA TYR A 122 8.79 9.21 -8.26
C TYR A 122 7.86 8.68 -9.35
N ASN A 123 7.30 7.49 -9.11
CA ASN A 123 6.36 6.88 -10.04
C ASN A 123 4.92 7.18 -9.59
N ALA A 124 4.32 8.19 -10.19
CA ALA A 124 2.96 8.61 -9.86
C ALA A 124 1.93 7.51 -10.11
N SER A 125 2.18 6.58 -11.04
CA SER A 125 1.25 5.50 -11.35
C SER A 125 1.05 4.55 -10.18
N CYS A 126 1.98 4.48 -9.23
CA CYS A 126 1.80 3.66 -8.02
C CYS A 126 0.63 4.15 -7.17
N TRP A 127 0.35 5.45 -7.15
CA TRP A 127 -0.78 6.03 -6.42
C TRP A 127 -2.02 6.19 -7.30
N ASP A 128 -1.86 6.37 -8.59
CA ASP A 128 -2.97 6.68 -9.51
C ASP A 128 -3.63 5.43 -10.10
N LYS A 129 -2.98 4.28 -10.05
CA LYS A 129 -3.49 3.05 -10.68
C LYS A 129 -3.46 1.88 -9.70
#